data_7149ff8ec857e143c0584f611562ad12
#
_entry.id   7149ff8ec857e143c0584f611562ad12
#
_cell.length_a   1.000
_cell.length_b   1.000
_cell.length_c   1.000
_cell.angle_alpha   90.00
_cell.angle_beta   90.00
_cell.angle_gamma   90.00
#
_symmetry.space_group_name_H-M   'P 1'
#
loop_
_entity.id
_entity.type
_entity.pdbx_description
1 polymer ?
#
loop_
_entity_poly.entity_id
_entity_poly.type
_entity_poly.pdbx_seq_one_letter_code
_entity_poly.pdbx_strand_id
1 'polypeptide(L)'
;MGRHHLRWLSLALLGCASGPSTNPGTAPVSTPGAAYFLGSEWGLKDLGGTPVNPDAVPTMAFTEAGKISGNASCNRFTGPVELGDGTIRVGTLASTRMACSPEIAPQESAYLAALQNADRVVVQGQELLVYTRSLEKPLRFERRR
;
A
#
# COMPACT_ATOMS: atom_id res chain seq x y z
N MET A 1 -1.19 -21.10 -79.38
CA MET A 1 -0.04 -20.55 -78.69
C MET A 1 -0.55 -19.39 -77.82
N GLY A 2 -0.87 -19.58 -76.58
CA GLY A 2 -1.38 -18.60 -75.67
C GLY A 2 -0.68 -18.71 -74.34
N ARG A 3 0.18 -17.74 -74.04
CA ARG A 3 0.93 -17.70 -72.78
C ARG A 3 0.06 -16.97 -71.73
N HIS A 4 -0.46 -17.72 -70.77
CA HIS A 4 -1.18 -17.17 -69.62
C HIS A 4 -0.18 -16.74 -68.55
N HIS A 5 -0.06 -15.42 -68.32
CA HIS A 5 0.67 -14.88 -67.20
C HIS A 5 -0.21 -14.91 -65.95
N LEU A 6 0.12 -15.77 -65.01
CA LEU A 6 -0.53 -15.80 -63.69
C LEU A 6 0.11 -14.70 -62.83
N ARG A 7 -0.67 -13.65 -62.52
CA ARG A 7 -0.28 -12.59 -61.60
C ARG A 7 -0.58 -13.03 -60.18
N TRP A 8 0.46 -13.21 -59.39
CA TRP A 8 0.34 -13.45 -57.93
C TRP A 8 0.00 -12.12 -57.24
N LEU A 9 -1.18 -12.05 -56.64
CA LEU A 9 -1.56 -10.97 -55.73
C LEU A 9 -1.01 -11.28 -54.37
N SER A 10 0.00 -10.56 -53.93
CA SER A 10 0.50 -10.59 -52.56
C SER A 10 -0.47 -9.82 -51.66
N LEU A 11 -1.18 -10.54 -50.81
CA LEU A 11 -2.04 -9.95 -49.76
C LEU A 11 -1.15 -9.57 -48.57
N ALA A 12 -0.89 -8.26 -48.39
CA ALA A 12 -0.21 -7.73 -47.21
C ALA A 12 -1.18 -7.73 -46.05
N LEU A 13 -0.98 -8.59 -45.06
CA LEU A 13 -1.68 -8.53 -43.78
C LEU A 13 -1.08 -7.41 -42.95
N LEU A 14 -1.80 -6.29 -42.83
CA LEU A 14 -1.51 -5.27 -41.81
C LEU A 14 -1.85 -5.86 -40.45
N GLY A 15 -0.83 -6.28 -39.70
CA GLY A 15 -0.96 -6.60 -38.28
C GLY A 15 -1.15 -5.31 -37.48
N CYS A 16 -2.35 -5.10 -36.95
CA CYS A 16 -2.57 -4.09 -35.92
C CYS A 16 -1.86 -4.55 -34.66
N ALA A 17 -0.71 -4.00 -34.34
CA ALA A 17 -0.09 -4.11 -33.03
C ALA A 17 -0.91 -3.27 -32.04
N SER A 18 -1.75 -3.91 -31.24
CA SER A 18 -2.38 -3.29 -30.08
C SER A 18 -1.30 -3.06 -29.02
N GLY A 19 -0.72 -1.86 -29.01
CA GLY A 19 0.15 -1.42 -27.93
C GLY A 19 -0.64 -1.28 -26.61
N PRO A 20 0.00 -1.49 -25.45
CA PRO A 20 -0.66 -1.27 -24.18
C PRO A 20 -1.10 0.20 -24.07
N SER A 21 -2.39 0.42 -23.89
CA SER A 21 -2.95 1.74 -23.63
C SER A 21 -2.46 2.24 -22.28
N THR A 22 -1.44 3.06 -22.26
CA THR A 22 -1.04 3.81 -21.05
C THR A 22 -2.03 4.96 -20.87
N ASN A 23 -2.98 4.80 -19.98
CA ASN A 23 -3.84 5.88 -19.52
C ASN A 23 -2.98 6.88 -18.73
N PRO A 24 -2.81 8.13 -19.17
CA PRO A 24 -2.06 9.11 -18.41
C PRO A 24 -2.92 9.59 -17.23
N GLY A 25 -2.68 9.09 -16.03
CA GLY A 25 -3.35 9.60 -14.83
C GLY A 25 -3.54 8.62 -13.67
N THR A 26 -3.40 7.32 -13.90
CA THR A 26 -3.51 6.35 -12.80
C THR A 26 -2.13 5.80 -12.48
N ALA A 27 -1.63 6.08 -11.26
CA ALA A 27 -0.38 5.51 -10.79
C ALA A 27 -0.45 3.97 -10.83
N PRO A 28 0.64 3.27 -11.20
CA PRO A 28 0.63 1.82 -11.27
C PRO A 28 0.30 1.23 -9.90
N VAL A 29 -0.63 0.28 -9.90
CA VAL A 29 -1.01 -0.48 -8.71
C VAL A 29 -0.21 -1.77 -8.70
N SER A 30 0.47 -2.06 -7.61
CA SER A 30 1.24 -3.28 -7.44
C SER A 30 0.99 -3.93 -6.08
N THR A 31 1.20 -5.24 -6.05
CA THR A 31 1.10 -6.05 -4.84
C THR A 31 2.51 -6.29 -4.31
N PRO A 32 2.92 -5.63 -3.20
CA PRO A 32 4.29 -5.73 -2.72
C PRO A 32 4.54 -7.05 -1.99
N GLY A 33 5.69 -7.67 -2.24
CA GLY A 33 6.20 -8.77 -1.43
C GLY A 33 6.88 -8.29 -0.15
N ALA A 34 7.18 -9.20 0.78
CA ALA A 34 7.77 -8.88 2.08
C ALA A 34 9.08 -8.07 2.00
N ALA A 35 9.94 -8.38 1.01
CA ALA A 35 11.21 -7.68 0.81
C ALA A 35 11.06 -6.17 0.50
N TYR A 36 9.93 -5.76 -0.06
CA TYR A 36 9.63 -4.35 -0.36
C TYR A 36 9.57 -3.48 0.89
N PHE A 37 9.15 -4.05 2.00
CA PHE A 37 8.94 -3.34 3.25
C PHE A 37 10.20 -3.20 4.09
N LEU A 38 11.16 -4.13 3.97
CA LEU A 38 12.34 -4.15 4.84
C LEU A 38 13.15 -2.85 4.72
N GLY A 39 13.40 -2.21 5.87
CA GLY A 39 14.09 -0.92 5.96
C GLY A 39 13.21 0.30 5.62
N SER A 40 11.91 0.11 5.36
CA SER A 40 11.00 1.21 5.04
C SER A 40 10.32 1.82 6.26
N GLU A 41 10.01 3.10 6.13
CA GLU A 41 9.21 3.86 7.10
C GLU A 41 8.10 4.63 6.37
N TRP A 42 6.91 4.62 6.95
CA TRP A 42 5.68 5.16 6.37
C TRP A 42 4.98 6.09 7.35
N GLY A 43 4.52 7.24 6.87
CA GLY A 43 3.69 8.16 7.63
C GLY A 43 2.22 8.09 7.18
N LEU A 44 1.30 8.01 8.13
CA LEU A 44 -0.12 7.96 7.85
C LEU A 44 -0.61 9.33 7.33
N LYS A 45 -1.37 9.31 6.24
CA LYS A 45 -2.02 10.49 5.65
C LYS A 45 -3.52 10.51 5.88
N ASP A 46 -4.11 9.32 5.89
CA ASP A 46 -5.56 9.17 6.05
C ASP A 46 -5.87 7.89 6.85
N LEU A 47 -6.72 8.03 7.83
CA LEU A 47 -7.17 6.95 8.72
C LEU A 47 -8.55 6.45 8.25
N GLY A 48 -8.58 5.71 7.14
CA GLY A 48 -9.83 5.12 6.65
C GLY A 48 -10.90 6.14 6.24
N GLY A 49 -10.51 7.28 5.70
CA GLY A 49 -11.38 8.39 5.31
C GLY A 49 -11.41 9.53 6.32
N THR A 50 -10.68 9.43 7.44
CA THR A 50 -10.54 10.48 8.44
C THR A 50 -9.17 11.12 8.32
N PRO A 51 -9.08 12.46 8.16
CA PRO A 51 -7.81 13.17 8.12
C PRO A 51 -7.02 12.97 9.42
N VAL A 52 -5.70 12.86 9.28
CA VAL A 52 -4.77 12.72 10.40
C VAL A 52 -4.42 14.09 10.96
N ASN A 53 -4.32 14.18 12.29
CA ASN A 53 -3.80 15.37 12.95
C ASN A 53 -2.34 15.61 12.52
N PRO A 54 -2.01 16.75 11.89
CA PRO A 54 -0.67 17.01 11.36
C PRO A 54 0.41 17.14 12.43
N ASP A 55 0.04 17.47 13.67
CA ASP A 55 0.97 17.63 14.79
C ASP A 55 1.29 16.27 15.48
N ALA A 56 0.57 15.21 15.12
CA ALA A 56 0.69 13.89 15.74
C ALA A 56 0.50 12.77 14.70
N VAL A 57 1.27 12.80 13.64
CA VAL A 57 1.16 11.84 12.53
C VAL A 57 1.63 10.45 12.97
N PRO A 58 0.76 9.43 12.90
CA PRO A 58 1.17 8.05 13.12
C PRO A 58 2.19 7.58 12.08
N THR A 59 3.11 6.72 12.50
CA THR A 59 4.11 6.11 11.63
C THR A 59 4.11 4.60 11.74
N MET A 60 4.65 3.96 10.72
CA MET A 60 4.84 2.52 10.64
C MET A 60 6.20 2.23 10.01
N ALA A 61 6.99 1.35 10.62
CA ALA A 61 8.31 0.98 10.14
C ALA A 61 8.54 -0.54 10.20
N PHE A 62 9.30 -1.02 9.24
CA PHE A 62 9.70 -2.43 9.09
C PHE A 62 11.22 -2.55 9.11
N THR A 63 11.83 -2.27 10.26
CA THR A 63 13.29 -2.26 10.42
C THR A 63 13.90 -3.66 10.45
N GLU A 64 13.12 -4.65 10.86
CA GLU A 64 13.50 -6.05 10.97
C GLU A 64 12.44 -6.95 10.34
N ALA A 65 12.88 -8.06 9.76
CA ALA A 65 11.94 -9.07 9.23
C ALA A 65 11.05 -9.60 10.36
N GLY A 66 9.74 -9.67 10.08
CA GLY A 66 8.75 -10.18 11.05
C GLY A 66 8.39 -9.21 12.18
N LYS A 67 8.85 -7.95 12.11
CA LYS A 67 8.58 -6.95 13.15
C LYS A 67 8.07 -5.65 12.55
N ILE A 68 6.99 -5.14 13.14
CA ILE A 68 6.45 -3.80 12.88
C ILE A 68 6.66 -2.93 14.10
N SER A 69 6.98 -1.67 13.89
CA SER A 69 7.13 -0.68 14.96
C SER A 69 6.72 0.70 14.46
N GLY A 70 6.57 1.65 15.35
CA GLY A 70 6.28 3.03 14.98
C GLY A 70 5.81 3.88 16.15
N ASN A 71 5.27 5.04 15.79
CA ASN A 71 4.58 5.95 16.68
C ASN A 71 3.10 5.94 16.34
N ALA A 72 2.24 5.79 17.32
CA ALA A 72 0.79 5.70 17.11
C ALA A 72 0.06 7.05 17.21
N SER A 73 0.78 8.12 17.30
CA SER A 73 0.47 9.56 17.49
C SER A 73 1.12 10.12 18.76
N CYS A 74 1.02 9.42 19.88
CA CYS A 74 1.55 9.80 21.18
C CYS A 74 2.49 8.69 21.68
N ASN A 75 2.02 7.45 21.69
CA ASN A 75 2.77 6.30 22.18
C ASN A 75 3.50 5.58 21.05
N ARG A 76 4.64 4.95 21.40
CA ARG A 76 5.35 4.03 20.53
C ARG A 76 4.73 2.65 20.61
N PHE A 77 4.76 1.93 19.52
CA PHE A 77 4.33 0.55 19.45
C PHE A 77 5.34 -0.35 18.76
N THR A 78 5.24 -1.63 19.04
CA THR A 78 5.97 -2.70 18.35
C THR A 78 5.19 -4.00 18.44
N GLY A 79 5.40 -4.89 17.50
CA GLY A 79 4.79 -6.20 17.50
C GLY A 79 5.22 -7.07 16.33
N PRO A 80 4.76 -8.32 16.29
CA PRO A 80 5.03 -9.22 15.18
C PRO A 80 4.19 -8.85 13.96
N VAL A 81 4.75 -9.07 12.78
CA VAL A 81 4.05 -8.91 11.50
C VAL A 81 4.45 -10.03 10.54
N GLU A 82 3.47 -10.57 9.84
CA GLU A 82 3.65 -11.48 8.70
C GLU A 82 3.29 -10.74 7.42
N LEU A 83 4.20 -10.75 6.47
CA LEU A 83 4.04 -10.13 5.15
C LEU A 83 4.13 -11.20 4.07
N GLY A 84 3.10 -11.29 3.25
CA GLY A 84 3.07 -12.10 2.03
C GLY A 84 2.92 -11.23 0.79
N ASP A 85 2.65 -11.84 -0.36
CA ASP A 85 2.37 -11.13 -1.60
C ASP A 85 1.02 -10.42 -1.50
N GLY A 86 1.06 -9.12 -1.15
CA GLY A 86 -0.11 -8.28 -0.94
C GLY A 86 -0.91 -8.56 0.33
N THR A 87 -0.42 -9.40 1.21
CA THR A 87 -1.05 -9.70 2.50
C THR A 87 -0.24 -9.16 3.67
N ILE A 88 -0.92 -8.77 4.73
CA ILE A 88 -0.32 -8.34 5.98
C ILE A 88 -1.13 -8.89 7.15
N ARG A 89 -0.44 -9.44 8.13
CA ARG A 89 -1.03 -9.83 9.42
C ARG A 89 -0.22 -9.23 10.54
N VAL A 90 -0.86 -8.37 11.30
CA VAL A 90 -0.25 -7.75 12.49
C VAL A 90 -0.74 -8.50 13.71
N GLY A 91 0.18 -9.00 14.51
CA GLY A 91 -0.13 -9.65 15.77
C GLY A 91 -0.41 -8.64 16.90
N THR A 92 -0.38 -9.12 18.14
CA THR A 92 -0.61 -8.26 19.29
C THR A 92 0.47 -7.18 19.39
N LEU A 93 0.05 -5.92 19.38
CA LEU A 93 0.93 -4.78 19.53
C LEU A 93 1.14 -4.43 21.00
N ALA A 94 2.40 -4.30 21.39
CA ALA A 94 2.77 -3.68 22.66
C ALA A 94 2.96 -2.18 22.42
N SER A 95 2.47 -1.35 23.32
CA SER A 95 2.66 0.10 23.25
C SER A 95 3.05 0.69 24.59
N THR A 96 3.77 1.83 24.56
CA THR A 96 3.95 2.66 25.74
C THR A 96 2.60 3.22 26.19
N ARG A 97 2.51 3.69 27.42
CA ARG A 97 1.26 4.18 28.00
C ARG A 97 1.47 5.55 28.62
N MET A 98 1.92 6.49 27.82
CA MET A 98 1.94 7.90 28.21
C MET A 98 0.53 8.47 28.14
N ALA A 99 0.25 9.46 29.00
CA ALA A 99 -0.98 10.22 28.90
C ALA A 99 -0.96 11.09 27.65
N CYS A 100 -1.93 10.90 26.77
CA CYS A 100 -2.09 11.66 25.51
C CYS A 100 -3.15 12.73 25.69
N SER A 101 -3.05 13.83 24.93
CA SER A 101 -4.11 14.83 24.95
C SER A 101 -5.43 14.26 24.45
N PRO A 102 -6.59 14.80 24.90
CA PRO A 102 -7.90 14.31 24.47
C PRO A 102 -8.15 14.37 22.97
N GLU A 103 -7.45 15.23 22.24
CA GLU A 103 -7.57 15.35 20.79
C GLU A 103 -6.79 14.24 20.06
N ILE A 104 -5.73 13.69 20.67
CA ILE A 104 -4.82 12.72 20.06
C ILE A 104 -5.20 11.28 20.43
N ALA A 105 -5.66 11.06 21.66
CA ALA A 105 -5.97 9.72 22.16
C ALA A 105 -6.95 8.91 21.29
N PRO A 106 -8.03 9.50 20.73
CA PRO A 106 -8.92 8.76 19.83
C PRO A 106 -8.24 8.33 18.54
N GLN A 107 -7.39 9.17 17.94
CA GLN A 107 -6.63 8.84 16.73
C GLN A 107 -5.67 7.68 16.97
N GLU A 108 -4.94 7.70 18.08
CA GLU A 108 -4.02 6.63 18.47
C GLU A 108 -4.76 5.29 18.62
N SER A 109 -5.86 5.29 19.36
CA SER A 109 -6.66 4.09 19.58
C SER A 109 -7.21 3.52 18.28
N ALA A 110 -7.75 4.37 17.40
CA ALA A 110 -8.28 3.98 16.10
C ALA A 110 -7.17 3.43 15.18
N TYR A 111 -6.00 4.06 15.19
CA TYR A 111 -4.86 3.62 14.38
C TYR A 111 -4.35 2.24 14.81
N LEU A 112 -4.12 2.02 16.10
CA LEU A 112 -3.65 0.72 16.61
C LEU A 112 -4.67 -0.39 16.35
N ALA A 113 -5.95 -0.10 16.55
CA ALA A 113 -7.01 -1.05 16.24
C ALA A 113 -7.08 -1.39 14.75
N ALA A 114 -6.94 -0.40 13.88
CA ALA A 114 -6.91 -0.61 12.43
C ALA A 114 -5.72 -1.47 12.01
N LEU A 115 -4.51 -1.21 12.53
CA LEU A 115 -3.33 -2.02 12.23
C LEU A 115 -3.50 -3.48 12.63
N GLN A 116 -4.06 -3.76 13.81
CA GLN A 116 -4.30 -5.14 14.26
C GLN A 116 -5.38 -5.87 13.43
N ASN A 117 -6.17 -5.15 12.68
CA ASN A 117 -7.16 -5.68 11.74
C ASN A 117 -6.70 -5.64 10.27
N ALA A 118 -5.45 -5.26 10.01
CA ALA A 118 -4.89 -5.23 8.67
C ALA A 118 -4.86 -6.63 8.05
N ASP A 119 -5.19 -6.74 6.75
CA ASP A 119 -5.21 -8.01 6.04
C ASP A 119 -4.60 -7.94 4.63
N ARG A 120 -4.61 -6.79 3.98
CA ARG A 120 -4.10 -6.62 2.62
C ARG A 120 -3.35 -5.31 2.45
N VAL A 121 -2.30 -5.35 1.63
CA VAL A 121 -1.50 -4.18 1.26
C VAL A 121 -1.41 -4.03 -0.25
N VAL A 122 -1.45 -2.79 -0.73
CA VAL A 122 -1.32 -2.43 -2.13
C VAL A 122 -0.44 -1.18 -2.22
N VAL A 123 0.50 -1.17 -3.16
CA VAL A 123 1.27 0.03 -3.49
C VAL A 123 0.64 0.70 -4.71
N GLN A 124 0.40 1.99 -4.60
CA GLN A 124 -0.11 2.82 -5.68
C GLN A 124 0.76 4.06 -5.81
N GLY A 125 1.68 4.04 -6.78
CA GLY A 125 2.70 5.08 -6.91
C GLY A 125 3.59 5.15 -5.66
N GLN A 126 3.57 6.28 -4.96
CA GLN A 126 4.33 6.54 -3.73
C GLN A 126 3.52 6.24 -2.45
N GLU A 127 2.29 5.82 -2.59
CA GLU A 127 1.40 5.54 -1.47
C GLU A 127 1.30 4.04 -1.20
N LEU A 128 1.18 3.71 0.08
CA LEU A 128 0.83 2.38 0.56
C LEU A 128 -0.61 2.43 1.08
N LEU A 129 -1.44 1.56 0.54
CA LEU A 129 -2.81 1.35 1.00
C LEU A 129 -2.85 0.09 1.85
N VAL A 130 -3.27 0.21 3.11
CA VAL A 130 -3.47 -0.92 4.01
C VAL A 130 -4.95 -1.09 4.25
N TYR A 131 -5.50 -2.17 3.70
CA TYR A 131 -6.89 -2.55 3.90
C TYR A 131 -7.03 -3.30 5.21
N THR A 132 -8.10 -3.02 5.93
CA THR A 132 -8.38 -3.61 7.24
C THR A 132 -9.79 -4.16 7.27
N ARG A 133 -10.03 -5.16 8.12
CA ARG A 133 -11.37 -5.73 8.31
C ARG A 133 -12.32 -4.82 9.11
N SER A 134 -11.78 -3.79 9.74
CA SER A 134 -12.52 -2.89 10.63
C SER A 134 -12.97 -1.57 9.99
N LEU A 135 -12.46 -1.25 8.79
CA LEU A 135 -12.75 0.01 8.09
C LEU A 135 -13.16 -0.26 6.64
N GLU A 136 -14.10 0.54 6.13
CA GLU A 136 -14.53 0.45 4.73
C GLU A 136 -13.47 0.98 3.74
N LYS A 137 -12.73 2.01 4.15
CA LYS A 137 -11.65 2.61 3.35
C LYS A 137 -10.29 2.23 3.93
N PRO A 138 -9.26 2.06 3.06
CA PRO A 138 -7.93 1.72 3.53
C PRO A 138 -7.28 2.84 4.33
N LEU A 139 -6.33 2.49 5.16
CA LEU A 139 -5.32 3.42 5.66
C LEU A 139 -4.43 3.82 4.49
N ARG A 140 -4.13 5.11 4.36
CA ARG A 140 -3.25 5.62 3.31
C ARG A 140 -1.96 6.15 3.94
N PHE A 141 -0.86 5.62 3.48
CA PHE A 141 0.47 6.01 3.95
C PHE A 141 1.30 6.60 2.83
N GLU A 142 2.20 7.48 3.19
CA GLU A 142 3.26 8.02 2.34
C GLU A 142 4.61 7.51 2.82
N ARG A 143 5.50 7.15 1.89
CA ARG A 143 6.84 6.68 2.22
C ARG A 143 7.68 7.83 2.77
N ARG A 144 8.33 7.60 3.91
CA ARG A 144 9.27 8.54 4.54
C ARG A 144 10.74 8.16 4.32
N ARG A 145 11.00 6.84 4.22
CA ARG A 145 12.34 6.29 4.00
C ARG A 145 12.26 4.96 3.26
#